data_73d6e547067b17bdc6815a2cbc3b32ea
#
_entry.id   73d6e547067b17bdc6815a2cbc3b32ea
#
_cell.length_a   1.000
_cell.length_b   1.000
_cell.length_c   1.000
_cell.angle_alpha   90.00
_cell.angle_beta   90.00
_cell.angle_gamma   90.00
#
_symmetry.space_group_name_H-M   'P 1'
#
loop_
_entity.id
_entity.type
_entity.pdbx_description
1 polymer ?
#
loop_
_entity_poly.entity_id
_entity_poly.type
_entity_poly.pdbx_seq_one_letter_code
_entity_poly.pdbx_strand_id
1 'polypeptide(L)'
;MEGTDQGMANISLRGLDHASTLLLINSKRHTFAGTPSNEGEGYIDANIIPEIAFEKVEVLKEGATSIYGSDAVAGVVNFLTYKKFDGFKIKFGDQSSENYNNKETTFGLIFGAELLGFDMVFGFNQLDRSPLSAEEIPGIAELALSSLGNTFIVSEADVIDTGVYAGSYAAGEVVPDPNCEQNGGILDGFCKFLYG
;
A
#
# COMPACT_ATOMS: atom_id res chain seq x y z
N MET A 1 11.77 5.44 0.57
CA MET A 1 10.54 4.76 0.09
C MET A 1 9.70 4.58 1.33
N GLU A 2 8.71 5.39 1.47
CA GLU A 2 7.88 5.34 2.66
C GLU A 2 6.96 4.13 2.51
N GLY A 3 7.19 3.15 3.40
CA GLY A 3 6.48 1.92 3.43
C GLY A 3 5.02 2.23 3.62
N THR A 4 4.14 1.68 3.33
CA THR A 4 3.62 0.36 3.42
C THR A 4 2.12 0.40 3.38
N ASP A 5 1.63 0.57 2.22
CA ASP A 5 0.26 0.14 1.98
C ASP A 5 0.27 -1.39 1.87
N GLN A 6 0.77 -2.05 2.93
CA GLN A 6 1.04 -3.48 2.98
C GLN A 6 -0.18 -4.28 2.53
N GLY A 7 -0.09 -4.82 1.31
CA GLY A 7 -1.15 -5.64 0.74
C GLY A 7 -2.37 -4.88 0.22
N MET A 8 -2.40 -3.56 0.32
CA MET A 8 -3.48 -2.74 -0.24
C MET A 8 -3.18 -2.31 -1.67
N ALA A 9 -4.21 -2.13 -2.49
CA ALA A 9 -4.07 -1.64 -3.85
C ALA A 9 -4.74 -0.27 -3.96
N ASN A 10 -3.94 0.75 -4.26
CA ASN A 10 -4.42 2.08 -4.57
C ASN A 10 -4.20 2.40 -6.07
N ILE A 11 -4.94 3.37 -6.57
CA ILE A 11 -4.85 3.81 -7.95
C ILE A 11 -4.48 5.28 -7.96
N SER A 12 -3.36 5.60 -8.59
CA SER A 12 -2.91 6.95 -8.85
C SER A 12 -2.92 7.22 -10.36
N LEU A 13 -3.55 8.30 -10.77
CA LEU A 13 -3.54 8.77 -12.14
C LEU A 13 -2.59 9.96 -12.27
N ARG A 14 -1.87 10.05 -13.40
CA ARG A 14 -1.00 11.17 -13.75
C ARG A 14 0.18 11.39 -12.78
N GLY A 15 0.51 10.41 -11.96
CA GLY A 15 1.58 10.56 -10.95
C GLY A 15 1.25 11.53 -9.82
N LEU A 16 -0.02 11.87 -9.63
CA LEU A 16 -0.50 12.62 -8.46
C LEU A 16 -0.73 11.67 -7.28
N ASP A 17 -0.91 12.23 -6.09
CA ASP A 17 -1.19 11.44 -4.89
C ASP A 17 -2.48 10.60 -4.98
N HIS A 18 -2.66 9.67 -4.05
CA HIS A 18 -3.79 8.74 -4.04
C HIS A 18 -5.11 9.45 -3.77
N ALA A 19 -5.10 10.54 -2.98
CA ALA A 19 -6.28 11.32 -2.65
C ALA A 19 -6.81 12.13 -3.84
N SER A 20 -5.98 12.34 -4.87
CA SER A 20 -6.36 13.06 -6.09
C SER A 20 -7.09 12.20 -7.13
N THR A 21 -7.15 10.88 -6.95
CA THR A 21 -7.83 9.96 -7.85
C THR A 21 -9.09 9.39 -7.18
N LEU A 22 -10.26 9.79 -7.67
CA LEU A 22 -11.52 9.28 -7.14
C LEU A 22 -11.83 7.88 -7.66
N LEU A 23 -11.95 6.93 -6.76
CA LEU A 23 -12.39 5.57 -7.07
C LEU A 23 -13.88 5.43 -6.78
N LEU A 24 -14.64 4.92 -7.74
CA LEU A 24 -16.05 4.63 -7.64
C LEU A 24 -16.32 3.14 -7.88
N ILE A 25 -17.36 2.64 -7.23
CA ILE A 25 -17.87 1.29 -7.43
C ILE A 25 -19.35 1.42 -7.81
N ASN A 26 -19.68 0.97 -9.02
CA ASN A 26 -21.02 1.13 -9.59
C ASN A 26 -21.50 2.60 -9.51
N SER A 27 -20.60 3.53 -9.84
CA SER A 27 -20.84 4.99 -9.82
C SER A 27 -21.12 5.57 -8.43
N LYS A 28 -20.80 4.84 -7.35
CA LYS A 28 -20.96 5.30 -5.97
C LYS A 28 -19.60 5.44 -5.30
N ARG A 29 -19.44 6.47 -4.47
CA ARG A 29 -18.29 6.61 -3.59
C ARG A 29 -18.29 5.50 -2.55
N HIS A 30 -17.10 5.03 -2.22
CA HIS A 30 -16.89 4.04 -1.18
C HIS A 30 -16.20 4.67 0.04
N THR A 31 -16.22 3.98 1.17
CA THR A 31 -15.48 4.38 2.37
C THR A 31 -13.98 4.19 2.17
N PHE A 32 -13.20 5.06 2.81
CA PHE A 32 -11.76 4.91 2.84
C PHE A 32 -11.31 3.62 3.54
N ALA A 33 -10.11 3.15 3.20
CA ALA A 33 -9.43 2.09 3.93
C ALA A 33 -9.31 2.43 5.41
N GLY A 34 -9.27 1.42 6.26
CA GLY A 34 -9.20 1.60 7.71
C GLY A 34 -7.88 2.19 8.22
N THR A 35 -6.84 2.14 7.38
CA THR A 35 -5.53 2.76 7.64
C THR A 35 -5.27 3.83 6.59
N PRO A 36 -4.77 5.01 6.97
CA PRO A 36 -4.36 6.02 6.00
C PRO A 36 -3.11 5.55 5.22
N SER A 37 -2.84 6.22 4.10
CA SER A 37 -1.56 6.12 3.42
C SER A 37 -0.42 6.63 4.31
N ASN A 38 0.84 6.40 3.93
CA ASN A 38 1.97 6.93 4.69
C ASN A 38 1.99 8.44 4.81
N GLU A 39 1.40 9.14 3.87
CA GLU A 39 1.25 10.59 3.88
C GLU A 39 0.08 11.04 4.75
N GLY A 40 -0.63 10.12 5.40
CA GLY A 40 -1.78 10.39 6.26
C GLY A 40 -3.09 10.59 5.50
N GLU A 41 -3.11 10.35 4.20
CA GLU A 41 -4.28 10.55 3.35
C GLU A 41 -5.17 9.32 3.31
N GLY A 42 -6.48 9.55 3.24
CA GLY A 42 -7.45 8.48 3.03
C GLY A 42 -7.50 8.06 1.56
N TYR A 43 -7.51 6.77 1.31
CA TYR A 43 -7.68 6.19 -0.02
C TYR A 43 -8.65 5.01 0.01
N ILE A 44 -9.11 4.58 -1.16
CA ILE A 44 -9.98 3.41 -1.30
C ILE A 44 -9.12 2.23 -1.74
N ASP A 45 -9.15 1.14 -0.98
CA ASP A 45 -8.47 -0.09 -1.35
C ASP A 45 -9.22 -0.80 -2.48
N ALA A 46 -8.58 -0.92 -3.64
CA ALA A 46 -9.17 -1.57 -4.80
C ALA A 46 -9.34 -3.10 -4.63
N ASN A 47 -8.66 -3.71 -3.64
CA ASN A 47 -8.79 -5.14 -3.36
C ASN A 47 -10.11 -5.53 -2.70
N ILE A 48 -10.91 -4.55 -2.25
CA ILE A 48 -12.18 -4.84 -1.55
C ILE A 48 -13.24 -5.51 -2.44
N ILE A 49 -13.07 -5.45 -3.76
CA ILE A 49 -14.02 -6.06 -4.69
C ILE A 49 -13.34 -7.23 -5.39
N PRO A 50 -14.01 -8.38 -5.45
CA PRO A 50 -13.53 -9.51 -6.24
C PRO A 50 -13.27 -9.11 -7.69
N GLU A 51 -12.04 -9.27 -8.18
CA GLU A 51 -11.68 -8.94 -9.58
C GLU A 51 -12.59 -9.64 -10.58
N ILE A 52 -12.97 -10.88 -10.30
CA ILE A 52 -13.84 -11.68 -11.17
C ILE A 52 -15.27 -11.11 -11.27
N ALA A 53 -15.66 -10.22 -10.36
CA ALA A 53 -16.97 -9.58 -10.36
C ALA A 53 -17.03 -8.32 -11.24
N PHE A 54 -15.89 -7.84 -11.75
CA PHE A 54 -15.88 -6.68 -12.64
C PHE A 54 -16.34 -7.03 -14.04
N GLU A 55 -17.29 -6.27 -14.56
CA GLU A 55 -17.70 -6.29 -15.95
C GLU A 55 -16.79 -5.39 -16.78
N LYS A 56 -16.54 -4.17 -16.29
CA LYS A 56 -15.66 -3.19 -16.94
C LYS A 56 -15.15 -2.14 -15.95
N VAL A 57 -14.10 -1.45 -16.37
CA VAL A 57 -13.54 -0.29 -15.68
C VAL A 57 -13.65 0.91 -16.61
N GLU A 58 -14.21 2.00 -16.11
CA GLU A 58 -14.33 3.27 -16.82
C GLU A 58 -13.37 4.28 -16.21
N VAL A 59 -12.57 4.96 -17.02
CA VAL A 59 -11.61 5.96 -16.57
C VAL A 59 -11.94 7.31 -17.20
N LEU A 60 -12.28 8.29 -16.34
CA LEU A 60 -12.47 9.68 -16.73
C LEU A 60 -11.21 10.47 -16.37
N LYS A 61 -10.46 10.89 -17.38
CA LYS A 61 -9.15 11.54 -17.20
C LYS A 61 -9.23 13.05 -17.05
N GLU A 62 -10.32 13.69 -17.48
CA GLU A 62 -10.42 15.15 -17.57
C GLU A 62 -11.81 15.63 -17.15
N GLY A 63 -11.88 16.88 -16.65
CA GLY A 63 -13.16 17.53 -16.32
C GLY A 63 -13.91 16.92 -15.12
N ALA A 64 -13.27 16.03 -14.37
CA ALA A 64 -13.93 15.30 -13.30
C ALA A 64 -14.25 16.16 -12.07
N THR A 65 -13.45 17.18 -11.79
CA THR A 65 -13.60 18.05 -10.62
C THR A 65 -14.91 18.85 -10.60
N SER A 66 -15.42 19.23 -11.77
CA SER A 66 -16.69 19.97 -11.87
C SER A 66 -17.91 19.15 -11.45
N ILE A 67 -17.80 17.81 -11.53
CA ILE A 67 -18.90 16.89 -11.20
C ILE A 67 -18.64 16.20 -9.84
N TYR A 68 -17.40 15.82 -9.59
CA TYR A 68 -17.03 14.95 -8.47
C TYR A 68 -16.28 15.68 -7.34
N GLY A 69 -15.89 16.94 -7.53
CA GLY A 69 -15.20 17.72 -6.51
C GLY A 69 -13.69 17.53 -6.48
N SER A 70 -13.05 17.97 -5.37
CA SER A 70 -11.60 18.01 -5.19
C SER A 70 -10.91 16.64 -5.28
N ASP A 71 -11.61 15.58 -4.90
CA ASP A 71 -11.03 14.22 -4.87
C ASP A 71 -10.80 13.63 -6.27
N ALA A 72 -11.23 14.33 -7.32
CA ALA A 72 -11.13 13.88 -8.70
C ALA A 72 -10.22 14.77 -9.57
N VAL A 73 -9.20 15.39 -8.96
CA VAL A 73 -8.25 16.27 -9.67
C VAL A 73 -7.46 15.50 -10.72
N ALA A 74 -6.96 14.32 -10.37
CA ALA A 74 -6.25 13.44 -11.29
C ALA A 74 -7.18 12.69 -12.25
N GLY A 75 -8.42 12.45 -11.83
CA GLY A 75 -9.43 11.76 -12.59
C GLY A 75 -10.33 10.87 -11.73
N VAL A 76 -11.19 10.09 -12.42
CA VAL A 76 -12.09 9.13 -11.78
C VAL A 76 -11.90 7.76 -12.39
N VAL A 77 -11.83 6.75 -11.56
CA VAL A 77 -11.83 5.33 -11.93
C VAL A 77 -13.11 4.70 -11.39
N ASN A 78 -13.98 4.23 -12.25
CA ASN A 78 -15.25 3.62 -11.89
C ASN A 78 -15.25 2.14 -12.23
N PHE A 79 -15.28 1.29 -11.22
CA PHE A 79 -15.41 -0.15 -11.35
C PHE A 79 -16.89 -0.52 -11.43
N LEU A 80 -17.27 -1.16 -12.52
CA LEU A 80 -18.63 -1.64 -12.74
C LEU A 80 -18.67 -3.15 -12.59
N THR A 81 -19.46 -3.61 -11.65
CA THR A 81 -19.68 -5.05 -11.45
C THR A 81 -20.79 -5.56 -12.34
N TYR A 82 -20.79 -6.86 -12.62
CA TYR A 82 -21.93 -7.49 -13.34
C TYR A 82 -23.24 -7.22 -12.62
N LYS A 83 -24.19 -6.64 -13.34
CA LYS A 83 -25.58 -6.52 -12.89
C LYS A 83 -26.39 -7.75 -13.24
N LYS A 84 -26.00 -8.44 -14.33
CA LYS A 84 -26.58 -9.67 -14.80
C LYS A 84 -25.44 -10.56 -15.27
N PHE A 85 -25.44 -11.80 -14.83
CA PHE A 85 -24.53 -12.85 -15.26
C PHE A 85 -25.31 -14.15 -15.28
N ASP A 86 -25.15 -14.96 -16.29
CA ASP A 86 -25.83 -16.24 -16.41
C ASP A 86 -24.80 -17.37 -16.51
N GLY A 87 -24.87 -18.30 -15.56
CA GLY A 87 -23.95 -19.40 -15.45
C GLY A 87 -22.87 -19.21 -14.38
N PHE A 88 -21.71 -19.81 -14.61
CA PHE A 88 -20.58 -19.70 -13.69
C PHE A 88 -19.25 -19.55 -14.46
N LYS A 89 -18.28 -18.90 -13.80
CA LYS A 89 -16.90 -18.78 -14.29
C LYS A 89 -15.96 -18.97 -13.10
N ILE A 90 -14.91 -19.74 -13.32
CA ILE A 90 -13.83 -19.95 -12.37
C ILE A 90 -12.55 -19.37 -12.97
N LYS A 91 -11.80 -18.65 -12.16
CA LYS A 91 -10.46 -18.15 -12.47
C LYS A 91 -9.48 -18.78 -11.47
N PHE A 92 -8.41 -19.32 -12.01
CA PHE A 92 -7.27 -19.76 -11.22
C PHE A 92 -6.03 -19.12 -11.81
N GLY A 93 -5.19 -18.56 -10.95
CA GLY A 93 -3.91 -17.96 -11.33
C GLY A 93 -2.82 -18.36 -10.33
N ASP A 94 -1.66 -18.67 -10.85
CA ASP A 94 -0.44 -18.93 -10.08
C ASP A 94 0.66 -18.10 -10.75
N GLN A 95 1.28 -17.21 -10.00
CA GLN A 95 2.36 -16.37 -10.45
C GLN A 95 3.52 -16.48 -9.45
N SER A 96 4.72 -16.70 -9.95
CA SER A 96 5.93 -16.74 -9.15
C SER A 96 7.03 -15.96 -9.85
N SER A 97 7.91 -15.34 -9.07
CA SER A 97 9.13 -14.74 -9.58
C SER A 97 10.22 -15.81 -9.75
N GLU A 98 10.98 -15.75 -10.83
CA GLU A 98 12.12 -16.68 -11.03
C GLU A 98 13.28 -16.43 -10.07
N ASN A 99 13.45 -15.18 -9.63
CA ASN A 99 14.63 -14.75 -8.87
C ASN A 99 14.34 -14.54 -7.38
N TYR A 100 13.09 -14.54 -6.97
CA TYR A 100 12.70 -14.23 -5.59
C TYR A 100 11.64 -15.22 -5.08
N ASN A 101 11.58 -15.42 -3.77
CA ASN A 101 10.59 -16.29 -3.13
C ASN A 101 9.17 -15.71 -3.12
N ASN A 102 8.84 -14.88 -4.09
CA ASN A 102 7.52 -14.29 -4.21
C ASN A 102 6.60 -15.23 -5.00
N LYS A 103 5.50 -15.60 -4.37
CA LYS A 103 4.44 -16.39 -4.96
C LYS A 103 3.10 -15.73 -4.74
N GLU A 104 2.30 -15.63 -5.80
CA GLU A 104 0.93 -15.16 -5.74
C GLU A 104 0.01 -16.22 -6.32
N THR A 105 -1.00 -16.61 -5.55
CA THR A 105 -2.03 -17.54 -5.98
C THR A 105 -3.38 -16.86 -5.92
N THR A 106 -4.12 -16.88 -7.01
CA THR A 106 -5.45 -16.30 -7.12
C THR A 106 -6.47 -17.38 -7.42
N PHE A 107 -7.56 -17.39 -6.67
CA PHE A 107 -8.75 -18.19 -6.97
C PHE A 107 -9.96 -17.26 -7.02
N GLY A 108 -10.71 -17.33 -8.10
CA GLY A 108 -11.95 -16.55 -8.28
C GLY A 108 -13.09 -17.42 -8.76
N LEU A 109 -14.28 -17.13 -8.26
CA LEU A 109 -15.55 -17.74 -8.67
C LEU A 109 -16.60 -16.65 -8.86
N ILE A 110 -17.30 -16.69 -9.98
CA ILE A 110 -18.53 -15.92 -10.17
C ILE A 110 -19.64 -16.85 -10.62
N PHE A 111 -20.80 -16.70 -10.02
CA PHE A 111 -22.03 -17.41 -10.36
C PHE A 111 -23.17 -16.41 -10.48
N GLY A 112 -23.99 -16.58 -11.49
CA GLY A 112 -25.18 -15.77 -11.67
C GLY A 112 -26.34 -16.58 -12.22
N ALA A 113 -27.53 -16.19 -11.80
CA ALA A 113 -28.77 -16.78 -12.25
C ALA A 113 -29.92 -15.80 -12.08
N GLU A 114 -30.94 -15.95 -12.92
CA GLU A 114 -32.23 -15.29 -12.72
C GLU A 114 -33.13 -16.19 -11.85
N LEU A 115 -33.59 -15.67 -10.72
CA LEU A 115 -34.50 -16.39 -9.82
C LEU A 115 -35.71 -15.50 -9.50
N LEU A 116 -36.93 -15.99 -9.79
CA LEU A 116 -38.17 -15.25 -9.52
C LEU A 116 -38.23 -13.86 -10.14
N GLY A 117 -37.60 -13.65 -11.30
CA GLY A 117 -37.54 -12.35 -11.98
C GLY A 117 -36.47 -11.39 -11.42
N PHE A 118 -35.61 -11.86 -10.53
CA PHE A 118 -34.45 -11.11 -10.03
C PHE A 118 -33.17 -11.68 -10.59
N ASP A 119 -32.30 -10.81 -11.12
CA ASP A 119 -30.94 -11.18 -11.47
C ASP A 119 -30.08 -11.22 -10.21
N MET A 120 -29.49 -12.38 -9.94
CA MET A 120 -28.60 -12.59 -8.80
C MET A 120 -27.19 -12.88 -9.30
N VAL A 121 -26.22 -12.18 -8.74
CA VAL A 121 -24.80 -12.40 -9.05
C VAL A 121 -24.03 -12.55 -7.74
N PHE A 122 -23.28 -13.64 -7.62
CA PHE A 122 -22.38 -13.91 -6.51
C PHE A 122 -20.96 -13.98 -7.03
N GLY A 123 -20.05 -13.22 -6.42
CA GLY A 123 -18.63 -13.23 -6.73
C GLY A 123 -17.81 -13.53 -5.49
N PHE A 124 -16.81 -14.39 -5.63
CA PHE A 124 -15.82 -14.69 -4.60
C PHE A 124 -14.43 -14.63 -5.22
N ASN A 125 -13.48 -14.05 -4.49
CA ASN A 125 -12.08 -14.02 -4.89
C ASN A 125 -11.21 -14.22 -3.65
N GLN A 126 -10.18 -15.03 -3.79
CA GLN A 126 -9.13 -15.22 -2.80
C GLN A 126 -7.79 -14.95 -3.47
N LEU A 127 -7.00 -14.11 -2.84
CA LEU A 127 -5.64 -13.78 -3.23
C LEU A 127 -4.72 -14.12 -2.05
N ASP A 128 -3.80 -15.05 -2.30
CA ASP A 128 -2.74 -15.41 -1.37
C ASP A 128 -1.42 -14.93 -1.97
N ARG A 129 -0.73 -14.04 -1.27
CA ARG A 129 0.55 -13.50 -1.69
C ARG A 129 1.59 -13.69 -0.60
N SER A 130 2.72 -14.30 -0.93
CA SER A 130 3.86 -14.37 -0.02
C SER A 130 4.52 -12.99 0.11
N PRO A 131 5.00 -12.62 1.30
CA PRO A 131 5.80 -11.42 1.46
C PRO A 131 7.09 -11.52 0.64
N LEU A 132 7.56 -10.37 0.17
CA LEU A 132 8.87 -10.21 -0.44
C LEU A 132 9.64 -9.19 0.39
N SER A 133 10.69 -9.65 1.08
CA SER A 133 11.54 -8.77 1.86
C SER A 133 12.43 -7.93 0.95
N ALA A 134 12.65 -6.66 1.32
CA ALA A 134 13.61 -5.79 0.64
C ALA A 134 15.03 -6.38 0.63
N GLU A 135 15.37 -7.21 1.61
CA GLU A 135 16.67 -7.90 1.69
C GLU A 135 16.87 -8.91 0.56
N GLU A 136 15.79 -9.49 0.03
CA GLU A 136 15.85 -10.45 -1.07
C GLU A 136 16.13 -9.78 -2.42
N ILE A 137 15.98 -8.45 -2.52
CA ILE A 137 16.13 -7.72 -3.77
C ILE A 137 17.44 -6.95 -3.78
N PRO A 138 18.46 -7.37 -4.57
CA PRO A 138 19.74 -6.67 -4.64
C PRO A 138 19.57 -5.18 -5.00
N GLY A 139 20.20 -4.31 -4.21
CA GLY A 139 20.17 -2.86 -4.42
C GLY A 139 18.91 -2.15 -3.90
N ILE A 140 17.90 -2.87 -3.43
CA ILE A 140 16.74 -2.25 -2.77
C ILE A 140 16.92 -2.20 -1.25
N ALA A 141 17.59 -3.17 -0.65
CA ALA A 141 17.85 -3.19 0.78
C ALA A 141 18.49 -1.88 1.28
N GLU A 142 19.45 -1.37 0.52
CA GLU A 142 20.15 -0.11 0.85
C GLU A 142 19.23 1.12 0.75
N LEU A 143 18.21 1.06 -0.10
CA LEU A 143 17.22 2.14 -0.29
C LEU A 143 16.03 2.03 0.68
N ALA A 144 15.82 0.86 1.26
CA ALA A 144 14.73 0.56 2.18
C ALA A 144 15.08 0.84 3.65
N LEU A 145 16.13 1.63 3.91
CA LEU A 145 16.53 2.00 5.26
C LEU A 145 15.59 3.04 5.85
N SER A 146 15.11 2.75 7.07
CA SER A 146 14.37 3.72 7.86
C SER A 146 15.30 4.80 8.40
N SER A 147 14.94 6.07 8.21
CA SER A 147 15.54 7.19 8.93
C SER A 147 15.04 7.30 10.39
N LEU A 148 13.97 6.56 10.72
CA LEU A 148 13.41 6.48 12.06
C LEU A 148 14.10 5.35 12.83
N GLY A 149 15.33 5.56 13.24
CA GLY A 149 16.07 4.65 14.11
C GLY A 149 16.20 5.21 15.51
N ASN A 150 16.88 4.46 16.38
CA ASN A 150 17.25 4.90 17.72
C ASN A 150 18.40 5.91 17.65
N THR A 151 18.06 7.11 17.18
CA THR A 151 19.01 8.22 17.01
C THR A 151 18.36 9.47 17.52
N PHE A 152 19.11 10.30 18.23
CA PHE A 152 18.63 11.61 18.66
C PHE A 152 19.59 12.72 18.23
N ILE A 153 19.07 13.93 18.12
CA ILE A 153 19.83 15.13 17.85
C ILE A 153 19.88 15.93 19.13
N VAL A 154 21.07 16.29 19.58
CA VAL A 154 21.27 17.09 20.77
C VAL A 154 20.76 18.51 20.53
N SER A 155 19.79 18.95 21.30
CA SER A 155 19.20 20.29 21.15
C SER A 155 20.11 21.39 21.71
N GLU A 156 20.79 21.11 22.84
CA GLU A 156 21.73 22.01 23.50
C GLU A 156 22.97 21.22 23.91
N ALA A 157 24.12 21.87 23.96
CA ALA A 157 25.35 21.22 24.39
C ALA A 157 25.18 20.63 25.82
N ASP A 158 25.52 19.36 25.97
CA ASP A 158 25.34 18.61 27.21
C ASP A 158 26.52 17.65 27.47
N VAL A 159 26.67 17.30 28.75
CA VAL A 159 27.64 16.32 29.23
C VAL A 159 26.89 15.26 30.02
N ILE A 160 26.94 14.02 29.50
CA ILE A 160 26.35 12.84 30.14
C ILE A 160 27.46 12.08 30.84
N ASP A 161 27.45 12.03 32.16
CA ASP A 161 28.55 11.45 32.92
C ASP A 161 28.54 9.92 33.00
N THR A 162 27.40 9.30 32.81
CA THR A 162 27.24 7.84 32.99
C THR A 162 26.27 7.22 31.98
N GLY A 163 26.43 5.90 31.78
CA GLY A 163 25.56 5.11 30.92
C GLY A 163 26.09 4.94 29.49
N VAL A 164 25.29 4.32 28.63
CA VAL A 164 25.66 4.01 27.24
C VAL A 164 25.83 5.27 26.36
N TYR A 165 25.30 6.39 26.80
CA TYR A 165 25.43 7.69 26.16
C TYR A 165 26.41 8.63 26.89
N ALA A 166 27.28 8.09 27.74
CA ALA A 166 28.30 8.92 28.43
C ALA A 166 29.20 9.62 27.41
N GLY A 167 29.32 10.95 27.53
CA GLY A 167 30.11 11.76 26.60
C GLY A 167 29.74 13.23 26.65
N SER A 168 30.48 14.06 25.92
CA SER A 168 30.21 15.49 25.76
C SER A 168 29.67 15.71 24.34
N TYR A 169 28.56 16.35 24.25
CA TYR A 169 27.84 16.55 22.99
C TYR A 169 27.67 18.02 22.67
N ALA A 170 27.84 18.40 21.43
CA ALA A 170 27.54 19.73 20.93
C ALA A 170 26.09 19.87 20.48
N ALA A 171 25.54 21.07 20.53
CA ALA A 171 24.22 21.33 19.96
C ALA A 171 24.20 20.99 18.46
N GLY A 172 23.20 20.26 18.01
CA GLY A 172 23.05 19.76 16.64
C GLY A 172 23.83 18.47 16.34
N GLU A 173 24.55 17.91 17.32
CA GLU A 173 25.25 16.64 17.15
C GLU A 173 24.25 15.47 17.07
N VAL A 174 24.54 14.53 16.18
CA VAL A 174 23.74 13.33 15.98
C VAL A 174 24.34 12.21 16.83
N VAL A 175 23.53 11.64 17.72
CA VAL A 175 23.96 10.55 18.62
C VAL A 175 23.12 9.31 18.30
N PRO A 176 23.68 8.34 17.57
CA PRO A 176 23.01 7.08 17.28
C PRO A 176 23.02 6.15 18.51
N ASP A 177 22.10 5.17 18.52
CA ASP A 177 22.12 4.11 19.51
C ASP A 177 23.45 3.36 19.46
N PRO A 178 24.23 3.30 20.57
CA PRO A 178 25.50 2.58 20.63
C PRO A 178 25.37 1.07 20.42
N ASN A 179 24.15 0.51 20.56
CA ASN A 179 23.86 -0.89 20.29
C ASN A 179 23.17 -1.11 18.93
N CYS A 180 23.25 -0.12 18.05
CA CYS A 180 22.55 -0.14 16.74
C CYS A 180 22.83 -1.44 15.96
N GLU A 181 24.08 -1.78 15.76
CA GLU A 181 24.49 -2.97 15.01
C GLU A 181 24.13 -4.27 15.74
N GLN A 182 24.21 -4.28 17.09
CA GLN A 182 23.83 -5.45 17.87
C GLN A 182 22.32 -5.73 17.81
N ASN A 183 21.52 -4.68 17.61
CA ASN A 183 20.06 -4.77 17.43
C ASN A 183 19.65 -4.98 15.96
N GLY A 184 20.61 -5.25 15.06
CA GLY A 184 20.34 -5.48 13.65
C GLY A 184 20.19 -4.20 12.82
N GLY A 185 20.57 -3.06 13.37
CA GLY A 185 20.59 -1.79 12.64
C GLY A 185 21.89 -1.60 11.85
N ILE A 186 21.86 -0.64 10.95
CA ILE A 186 23.02 -0.18 10.16
C ILE A 186 23.40 1.21 10.66
N LEU A 187 24.67 1.38 11.05
CA LEU A 187 25.21 2.66 11.50
C LEU A 187 25.83 3.41 10.31
N ASP A 188 25.14 4.45 9.84
CA ASP A 188 25.60 5.36 8.79
C ASP A 188 25.21 6.79 9.15
N GLY A 189 25.95 7.36 10.10
CA GLY A 189 25.62 8.64 10.72
C GLY A 189 24.37 8.62 11.62
N PHE A 190 23.42 7.75 11.29
CA PHE A 190 22.20 7.45 12.05
C PHE A 190 22.09 5.95 12.25
N CYS A 191 21.41 5.53 13.30
CA CYS A 191 21.02 4.13 13.44
C CYS A 191 19.77 3.90 12.57
N LYS A 192 19.92 3.09 11.54
CA LYS A 192 18.86 2.79 10.57
C LYS A 192 18.51 1.32 10.62
N PHE A 193 17.24 0.98 10.48
CA PHE A 193 16.77 -0.39 10.37
C PHE A 193 16.16 -0.62 9.00
N LEU A 194 16.36 -1.82 8.45
CA LEU A 194 15.69 -2.26 7.24
C LEU A 194 14.19 -2.38 7.53
N TYR A 195 13.37 -1.88 6.64
CA TYR A 195 11.95 -2.20 6.64
C TYR A 195 11.79 -3.66 6.18
N GLY A 196 11.31 -4.52 7.09
CA GLY A 196 10.95 -5.89 6.81
C GLY A 196 9.57 -6.01 6.14
#